data_d15ffe4012f434363019fa588fd9fa6f
#
_entry.id   d15ffe4012f434363019fa588fd9fa6f
#
_cell.length_a   1.000
_cell.length_b   1.000
_cell.length_c   1.000
_cell.angle_alpha   90.00
_cell.angle_beta   90.00
_cell.angle_gamma   90.00
#
_symmetry.space_group_name_H-M   'P 1'
#
loop_
_entity.id
_entity.type
_entity.pdbx_description
1 polymer ?
#
loop_
_entity_poly.entity_id
_entity_poly.type
_entity_poly.pdbx_seq_one_letter_code
_entity_poly.pdbx_strand_id
1 'polypeptide(L)'
;MRKIIMAFAMAMSLLSAGAMAQGTKGLMFGGKAGIMKPHGGDNDAGFSVGAVLGKPIQGNLSWEAELMLGVIEGEVGNNNDWSVDSIAGYAVYRSPGDIHIKAKLGVSLWDDDFDDDINLTAGIGLGFHMGRGILDVEYTQINPSTDYITVGYILPF
;
A
#
# COMPACT_ATOMS: atom_id res chain seq x y z
N MET A 1 -10.52 8.21 11.04
CA MET A 1 -10.94 6.79 11.22
C MET A 1 -12.31 6.44 10.65
N ARG A 2 -13.44 7.00 11.05
CA ARG A 2 -14.78 6.62 10.53
C ARG A 2 -14.92 6.79 9.01
N LYS A 3 -14.42 7.86 8.43
CA LYS A 3 -14.52 8.15 6.98
C LYS A 3 -13.69 7.20 6.13
N ILE A 4 -12.49 6.85 6.56
CA ILE A 4 -11.61 5.88 5.87
C ILE A 4 -12.19 4.48 5.92
N ILE A 5 -12.71 4.05 7.07
CA ILE A 5 -13.37 2.75 7.21
C ILE A 5 -14.60 2.66 6.28
N MET A 6 -15.39 3.74 6.15
CA MET A 6 -16.52 3.79 5.22
C MET A 6 -16.05 3.79 3.75
N ALA A 7 -15.01 4.55 3.40
CA ALA A 7 -14.44 4.57 2.06
C ALA A 7 -13.84 3.22 1.68
N PHE A 8 -13.17 2.54 2.62
CA PHE A 8 -12.64 1.19 2.41
C PHE A 8 -13.76 0.17 2.24
N ALA A 9 -14.79 0.19 3.08
CA ALA A 9 -15.94 -0.70 2.94
C ALA A 9 -16.66 -0.49 1.60
N MET A 10 -16.73 0.76 1.12
CA MET A 10 -17.32 1.11 -0.17
C MET A 10 -16.42 0.67 -1.35
N ALA A 11 -15.10 0.88 -1.25
CA ALA A 11 -14.14 0.41 -2.25
C ALA A 11 -14.09 -1.12 -2.32
N MET A 12 -14.09 -1.81 -1.18
CA MET A 12 -14.14 -3.28 -1.12
C MET A 12 -15.46 -3.84 -1.67
N SER A 13 -16.58 -3.16 -1.45
CA SER A 13 -17.88 -3.58 -2.01
C SER A 13 -17.93 -3.40 -3.54
N LEU A 14 -17.34 -2.35 -4.09
CA LEU A 14 -17.22 -2.13 -5.52
C LEU A 14 -16.25 -3.12 -6.18
N LEU A 15 -15.12 -3.42 -5.52
CA LEU A 15 -14.16 -4.41 -5.98
C LEU A 15 -14.74 -5.83 -5.93
N SER A 16 -15.50 -6.17 -4.89
CA SER A 16 -16.15 -7.48 -4.77
C SER A 16 -17.23 -7.67 -5.84
N ALA A 17 -18.00 -6.64 -6.17
CA ALA A 17 -19.00 -6.70 -7.24
C ALA A 17 -18.35 -6.89 -8.63
N GLY A 18 -17.24 -6.20 -8.91
CA GLY A 18 -16.47 -6.36 -10.14
C GLY A 18 -15.74 -7.71 -10.24
N ALA A 19 -15.23 -8.23 -9.14
CA ALA A 19 -14.55 -9.52 -9.08
C ALA A 19 -15.51 -10.69 -9.26
N MET A 20 -16.70 -10.62 -8.69
CA MET A 20 -17.74 -11.63 -8.86
C MET A 20 -18.24 -11.73 -10.32
N ALA A 21 -18.28 -10.62 -11.05
CA ALA A 21 -18.73 -10.59 -12.44
C ALA A 21 -17.71 -11.19 -13.43
N GLN A 22 -16.41 -11.25 -13.08
CA GLN A 22 -15.34 -11.73 -13.96
C GLN A 22 -14.65 -13.03 -13.51
N GLY A 23 -15.09 -13.65 -12.42
CA GLY A 23 -14.43 -14.78 -11.78
C GLY A 23 -13.19 -14.36 -10.97
N THR A 24 -12.87 -15.11 -9.93
CA THR A 24 -11.77 -14.83 -8.99
C THR A 24 -10.39 -15.21 -9.54
N LYS A 25 -10.30 -15.78 -10.75
CA LYS A 25 -9.02 -16.18 -11.35
C LYS A 25 -8.07 -14.99 -11.49
N GLY A 26 -6.91 -15.11 -10.86
CA GLY A 26 -5.84 -14.12 -10.92
C GLY A 26 -5.95 -12.99 -9.89
N LEU A 27 -6.87 -13.05 -8.91
CA LEU A 27 -6.82 -12.17 -7.76
C LEU A 27 -5.55 -12.46 -6.94
N MET A 28 -4.97 -11.41 -6.37
CA MET A 28 -3.85 -11.46 -5.46
C MET A 28 -4.26 -10.79 -4.16
N PHE A 29 -3.95 -11.42 -3.05
CA PHE A 29 -4.17 -10.84 -1.72
C PHE A 29 -2.92 -11.02 -0.87
N GLY A 30 -2.59 -10.03 -0.04
CA GLY A 30 -1.42 -10.11 0.81
C GLY A 30 -1.50 -9.20 2.01
N GLY A 31 -0.54 -9.42 2.92
CA GLY A 31 -0.27 -8.54 4.05
C GLY A 31 1.03 -7.78 3.85
N LYS A 32 1.12 -6.58 4.39
CA LYS A 32 2.30 -5.74 4.42
C LYS A 32 2.57 -5.23 5.82
N ALA A 33 3.84 -5.02 6.12
CA ALA A 33 4.28 -4.33 7.34
C ALA A 33 5.48 -3.46 7.00
N GLY A 34 5.63 -2.32 7.66
CA GLY A 34 6.74 -1.45 7.37
C GLY A 34 6.86 -0.25 8.28
N ILE A 35 7.86 0.55 7.99
CA ILE A 35 8.15 1.79 8.69
C ILE A 35 7.72 2.98 7.85
N MET A 36 7.10 3.95 8.50
CA MET A 36 6.79 5.26 7.94
C MET A 36 7.81 6.25 8.45
N LYS A 37 8.30 7.12 7.58
CA LYS A 37 9.21 8.19 7.97
C LYS A 37 8.80 9.50 7.33
N PRO A 38 8.48 10.54 8.14
CA PRO A 38 8.27 11.89 7.61
C PRO A 38 9.58 12.48 7.16
N HIS A 39 9.52 13.31 6.12
CA HIS A 39 10.67 14.10 5.67
C HIS A 39 10.95 15.26 6.63
N GLY A 40 12.23 15.47 6.93
CA GLY A 40 12.72 16.61 7.67
C GLY A 40 12.77 16.44 9.20
N GLY A 41 13.77 17.06 9.82
CA GLY A 41 13.94 17.11 11.28
C GLY A 41 14.36 15.81 11.95
N ASP A 42 14.46 15.87 13.27
CA ASP A 42 14.64 14.72 14.17
C ASP A 42 13.27 14.07 14.41
N ASN A 43 12.76 13.36 13.40
CA ASN A 43 11.47 12.68 13.47
C ASN A 43 11.70 11.17 13.63
N ASP A 44 11.04 10.58 14.60
CA ASP A 44 11.07 9.14 14.81
C ASP A 44 10.11 8.44 13.83
N ALA A 45 10.52 7.27 13.36
CA ALA A 45 9.73 6.48 12.43
C ALA A 45 8.56 5.80 13.15
N GLY A 46 7.38 5.84 12.54
CA GLY A 46 6.23 5.04 12.94
C GLY A 46 6.27 3.64 12.30
N PHE A 47 5.47 2.72 12.81
CA PHE A 47 5.29 1.39 12.25
C PHE A 47 3.85 1.19 11.77
N SER A 48 3.71 0.60 10.59
CA SER A 48 2.41 0.33 9.97
C SER A 48 2.25 -1.12 9.55
N VAL A 49 1.02 -1.58 9.56
CA VAL A 49 0.60 -2.86 8.97
C VAL A 49 -0.53 -2.61 7.98
N GLY A 50 -0.65 -3.49 7.00
CA GLY A 50 -1.69 -3.31 6.01
C GLY A 50 -1.99 -4.55 5.19
N ALA A 51 -2.92 -4.36 4.27
CA ALA A 51 -3.35 -5.37 3.33
C ALA A 51 -3.26 -4.83 1.90
N VAL A 52 -3.00 -5.73 0.97
CA VAL A 52 -3.02 -5.46 -0.46
C VAL A 52 -3.95 -6.43 -1.17
N LEU A 53 -4.73 -5.90 -2.09
CA LEU A 53 -5.56 -6.64 -3.02
C LEU A 53 -5.19 -6.22 -4.44
N GLY A 54 -4.98 -7.16 -5.34
CA GLY A 54 -4.63 -6.83 -6.71
C GLY A 54 -5.13 -7.85 -7.72
N LYS A 55 -5.02 -7.47 -9.00
CA LYS A 55 -5.33 -8.36 -10.12
C LYS A 55 -4.49 -8.00 -11.34
N PRO A 56 -3.91 -8.98 -12.04
CA PRO A 56 -3.30 -8.76 -13.34
C PRO A 56 -4.31 -8.18 -14.33
N ILE A 57 -3.88 -7.20 -15.13
CA ILE A 57 -4.65 -6.61 -16.21
C ILE A 57 -4.22 -7.23 -17.53
N GLN A 58 -2.94 -7.07 -17.88
CA GLN A 58 -2.35 -7.58 -19.12
C GLN A 58 -0.83 -7.66 -19.00
N GLY A 59 -0.26 -8.80 -19.40
CA GLY A 59 1.20 -8.99 -19.38
C GLY A 59 1.77 -8.79 -17.97
N ASN A 60 2.66 -7.82 -17.85
CA ASN A 60 3.34 -7.48 -16.60
C ASN A 60 2.63 -6.36 -15.79
N LEU A 61 1.45 -5.94 -16.25
CA LEU A 61 0.66 -4.89 -15.58
C LEU A 61 -0.43 -5.49 -14.70
N SER A 62 -0.59 -4.92 -13.53
CA SER A 62 -1.68 -5.21 -12.58
C SER A 62 -2.20 -3.92 -11.97
N TRP A 63 -3.37 -3.97 -11.37
CA TRP A 63 -3.80 -2.98 -10.42
C TRP A 63 -3.65 -3.52 -9.00
N GLU A 64 -3.40 -2.65 -8.04
CA GLU A 64 -3.36 -2.96 -6.62
C GLU A 64 -4.11 -1.89 -5.83
N ALA A 65 -4.85 -2.35 -4.83
CA ALA A 65 -5.41 -1.50 -3.77
C ALA A 65 -4.70 -1.85 -2.47
N GLU A 66 -4.25 -0.85 -1.75
CA GLU A 66 -3.53 -1.00 -0.48
C GLU A 66 -4.26 -0.26 0.62
N LEU A 67 -4.33 -0.88 1.79
CA LEU A 67 -4.73 -0.26 3.05
C LEU A 67 -3.55 -0.38 4.00
N MET A 68 -3.11 0.75 4.57
CA MET A 68 -2.07 0.78 5.59
C MET A 68 -2.61 1.48 6.83
N LEU A 69 -2.35 0.90 7.98
CA LEU A 69 -2.77 1.41 9.30
C LEU A 69 -1.53 1.62 10.16
N GLY A 70 -1.38 2.81 10.72
CA GLY A 70 -0.37 3.10 11.73
C GLY A 70 -0.71 2.38 13.03
N VAL A 71 0.18 1.53 13.50
CA VAL A 71 0.00 0.75 14.75
C VAL A 71 0.96 1.14 15.85
N ILE A 72 2.07 1.78 15.50
CA ILE A 72 2.99 2.42 16.42
C ILE A 72 3.23 3.82 15.88
N GLU A 73 2.90 4.81 16.68
CA GLU A 73 3.07 6.21 16.37
C GLU A 73 4.57 6.55 16.37
N GLY A 74 4.98 7.43 15.46
CA GLY A 74 6.28 8.05 15.49
C GLY A 74 6.21 9.36 16.28
N GLU A 75 7.32 9.93 16.66
CA GLU A 75 7.40 11.25 17.31
C GLU A 75 7.90 12.30 16.31
N VAL A 76 7.22 13.45 16.28
CA VAL A 76 7.63 14.63 15.48
C VAL A 76 7.89 15.80 16.42
N GLY A 77 9.15 16.27 16.46
CA GLY A 77 9.56 17.38 17.32
C GLY A 77 9.42 17.08 18.80
N ASN A 78 9.04 18.10 19.59
CA ASN A 78 8.89 17.96 21.04
C ASN A 78 7.52 17.37 21.42
N ASN A 79 7.40 16.04 21.40
CA ASN A 79 6.27 15.26 21.95
C ASN A 79 4.93 15.35 21.18
N ASN A 80 4.94 15.45 19.86
CA ASN A 80 3.73 15.21 19.09
C ASN A 80 3.78 13.80 18.47
N ASP A 81 2.93 12.92 18.96
CA ASP A 81 2.70 11.61 18.34
C ASP A 81 2.02 11.80 16.98
N TRP A 82 2.44 11.02 15.99
CA TRP A 82 1.84 11.04 14.66
C TRP A 82 1.65 9.63 14.14
N SER A 83 0.54 9.40 13.47
CA SER A 83 0.28 8.18 12.73
C SER A 83 -0.42 8.51 11.42
N VAL A 84 -0.22 7.69 10.42
CA VAL A 84 -0.88 7.85 9.12
C VAL A 84 -1.59 6.57 8.76
N ASP A 85 -2.90 6.71 8.56
CA ASP A 85 -3.72 5.70 7.92
C ASP A 85 -3.87 6.05 6.46
N SER A 86 -3.70 5.11 5.56
CA SER A 86 -3.83 5.38 4.13
C SER A 86 -4.55 4.27 3.38
N ILE A 87 -5.29 4.68 2.36
CA ILE A 87 -5.82 3.82 1.31
C ILE A 87 -5.30 4.30 -0.02
N ALA A 88 -4.79 3.41 -0.85
CA ALA A 88 -4.22 3.78 -2.13
C ALA A 88 -4.61 2.80 -3.23
N GLY A 89 -4.71 3.32 -4.46
CA GLY A 89 -4.90 2.54 -5.67
C GLY A 89 -3.75 2.76 -6.64
N TYR A 90 -3.19 1.67 -7.17
CA TYR A 90 -2.01 1.70 -8.02
C TYR A 90 -2.21 0.97 -9.34
N ALA A 91 -1.59 1.50 -10.39
CA ALA A 91 -1.14 0.72 -11.53
C ALA A 91 0.27 0.20 -11.20
N VAL A 92 0.48 -1.10 -11.37
CA VAL A 92 1.72 -1.77 -10.97
C VAL A 92 2.31 -2.52 -12.14
N TYR A 93 3.58 -2.30 -12.38
CA TYR A 93 4.39 -3.08 -13.31
C TYR A 93 5.35 -3.99 -12.54
N ARG A 94 5.43 -5.27 -12.96
CA ARG A 94 6.43 -6.22 -12.46
C ARG A 94 7.25 -6.76 -13.63
N SER A 95 8.58 -6.67 -13.57
CA SER A 95 9.42 -7.30 -14.57
C SER A 95 9.28 -8.83 -14.51
N PRO A 96 9.50 -9.55 -15.63
CA PRO A 96 9.47 -11.00 -15.60
C PRO A 96 10.66 -11.57 -14.82
N GLY A 97 10.50 -12.80 -14.28
CA GLY A 97 11.54 -13.56 -13.58
C GLY A 97 11.19 -13.88 -12.12
N ASP A 98 11.98 -14.76 -11.50
CA ASP A 98 11.79 -15.17 -10.10
C ASP A 98 12.15 -14.04 -9.12
N ILE A 99 13.06 -13.17 -9.54
CA ILE A 99 13.35 -11.89 -8.91
C ILE A 99 12.89 -10.82 -9.88
N HIS A 100 11.99 -9.96 -9.48
CA HIS A 100 11.46 -8.94 -10.35
C HIS A 100 11.52 -7.55 -9.71
N ILE A 101 11.68 -6.55 -10.57
CA ILE A 101 11.52 -5.16 -10.20
C ILE A 101 10.03 -4.85 -10.23
N LYS A 102 9.53 -4.23 -9.18
CA LYS A 102 8.17 -3.70 -9.07
C LYS A 102 8.24 -2.17 -9.17
N ALA A 103 7.38 -1.60 -9.99
CA ALA A 103 7.15 -0.16 -10.03
C ALA A 103 5.66 0.09 -9.92
N LYS A 104 5.26 1.07 -9.11
CA LYS A 104 3.85 1.43 -8.91
C LYS A 104 3.65 2.94 -8.98
N LEU A 105 2.52 3.33 -9.56
CA LEU A 105 2.07 4.71 -9.64
C LEU A 105 0.57 4.74 -9.38
N GLY A 106 0.11 5.68 -8.58
CA GLY A 106 -1.29 5.72 -8.19
C GLY A 106 -1.69 6.97 -7.43
N VAL A 107 -2.80 6.84 -6.75
CA VAL A 107 -3.34 7.87 -5.87
C VAL A 107 -3.57 7.30 -4.49
N SER A 108 -3.28 8.07 -3.47
CA SER A 108 -3.56 7.76 -2.07
C SER A 108 -4.48 8.78 -1.46
N LEU A 109 -5.37 8.28 -0.64
CA LEU A 109 -6.11 9.03 0.36
C LEU A 109 -5.43 8.72 1.70
N TRP A 110 -5.03 9.72 2.40
CA TRP A 110 -4.42 9.57 3.71
C TRP A 110 -5.17 10.45 4.70
N ASP A 111 -5.23 9.97 5.92
CA ASP A 111 -5.86 10.65 7.05
C ASP A 111 -4.77 10.74 8.12
N ASP A 112 -4.30 11.94 8.37
CA ASP A 112 -3.59 12.24 9.58
C ASP A 112 -4.50 13.09 10.47
N ASP A 113 -4.15 13.25 11.73
CA ASP A 113 -4.97 14.00 12.69
C ASP A 113 -5.20 15.47 12.31
N PHE A 114 -4.62 15.95 11.21
CA PHE A 114 -4.61 17.35 10.80
C PHE A 114 -5.27 17.64 9.45
N ASP A 115 -5.25 16.68 8.48
CA ASP A 115 -5.77 16.94 7.12
C ASP A 115 -6.14 15.67 6.36
N ASP A 116 -7.21 15.74 5.55
CA ASP A 116 -7.64 14.69 4.61
C ASP A 116 -7.22 15.11 3.20
N ASP A 117 -6.23 14.48 2.57
CA ASP A 117 -5.76 14.90 1.25
C ASP A 117 -5.62 13.74 0.26
N ILE A 118 -5.80 14.07 -1.02
CA ILE A 118 -5.58 13.14 -2.14
C ILE A 118 -4.22 13.46 -2.75
N ASN A 119 -3.32 12.48 -2.75
CA ASN A 119 -1.98 12.67 -3.28
C ASN A 119 -1.63 11.68 -4.39
N LEU A 120 -0.83 12.16 -5.35
CA LEU A 120 -0.14 11.27 -6.28
C LEU A 120 0.95 10.52 -5.52
N THR A 121 0.96 9.21 -5.66
CA THR A 121 1.88 8.31 -4.96
C THR A 121 2.64 7.44 -5.96
N ALA A 122 3.90 7.19 -5.67
CA ALA A 122 4.74 6.33 -6.49
C ALA A 122 5.62 5.44 -5.62
N GLY A 123 5.98 4.27 -6.13
CA GLY A 123 6.86 3.37 -5.41
C GLY A 123 7.66 2.47 -6.34
N ILE A 124 8.77 1.97 -5.80
CA ILE A 124 9.63 0.99 -6.44
C ILE A 124 9.95 -0.12 -5.44
N GLY A 125 10.13 -1.33 -5.92
CA GLY A 125 10.43 -2.46 -5.07
C GLY A 125 11.10 -3.61 -5.80
N LEU A 126 11.45 -4.61 -5.00
CA LEU A 126 11.94 -5.90 -5.45
C LEU A 126 11.00 -6.98 -4.93
N GLY A 127 10.60 -7.87 -5.81
CA GLY A 127 9.80 -9.04 -5.47
C GLY A 127 10.54 -10.33 -5.73
N PHE A 128 10.28 -11.31 -4.87
CA PHE A 128 10.90 -12.62 -4.91
C PHE A 128 9.80 -13.67 -4.88
N HIS A 129 9.76 -14.56 -5.87
CA HIS A 129 8.85 -15.70 -5.83
C HIS A 129 9.30 -16.67 -4.72
N MET A 130 8.46 -16.85 -3.71
CA MET A 130 8.70 -17.73 -2.57
C MET A 130 7.49 -18.68 -2.38
N GLY A 131 7.68 -19.93 -2.73
CA GLY A 131 6.63 -20.93 -2.63
C GLY A 131 5.44 -20.60 -3.55
N ARG A 132 4.27 -20.33 -2.96
CA ARG A 132 3.05 -19.99 -3.70
C ARG A 132 2.84 -18.48 -3.87
N GLY A 133 3.67 -17.68 -3.22
CA GLY A 133 3.49 -16.24 -3.16
C GLY A 133 4.70 -15.46 -3.61
N ILE A 134 4.59 -14.17 -3.45
CA ILE A 134 5.60 -13.17 -3.76
C ILE A 134 5.94 -12.43 -2.47
N LEU A 135 7.20 -12.42 -2.10
CA LEU A 135 7.74 -11.54 -1.07
C LEU A 135 8.15 -10.23 -1.74
N ASP A 136 7.50 -9.13 -1.43
CA ASP A 136 7.83 -7.80 -1.95
C ASP A 136 8.54 -6.97 -0.86
N VAL A 137 9.60 -6.27 -1.24
CA VAL A 137 10.24 -5.20 -0.45
C VAL A 137 10.09 -3.93 -1.25
N GLU A 138 9.42 -2.92 -0.68
CA GLU A 138 9.02 -1.72 -1.40
C GLU A 138 9.41 -0.45 -0.67
N TYR A 139 9.79 0.55 -1.45
CA TYR A 139 9.83 1.94 -1.05
C TYR A 139 8.71 2.69 -1.77
N THR A 140 7.88 3.41 -1.03
CA THR A 140 6.74 4.16 -1.56
C THR A 140 6.72 5.55 -0.97
N GLN A 141 6.69 6.56 -1.83
CA GLN A 141 6.39 7.94 -1.43
C GLN A 141 4.88 8.12 -1.49
N ILE A 142 4.24 8.27 -0.34
CA ILE A 142 2.78 8.39 -0.23
C ILE A 142 2.33 9.82 -0.47
N ASN A 143 3.09 10.77 0.06
CA ASN A 143 2.91 12.20 -0.16
C ASN A 143 4.29 12.86 -0.22
N PRO A 144 4.40 14.16 -0.56
CA PRO A 144 5.68 14.85 -0.63
C PRO A 144 6.50 14.85 0.69
N SER A 145 5.85 14.49 1.80
CA SER A 145 6.43 14.60 3.14
C SER A 145 6.58 13.27 3.87
N THR A 146 6.14 12.14 3.30
CA THR A 146 6.15 10.85 4.00
C THR A 146 6.53 9.69 3.07
N ASP A 147 7.52 8.92 3.50
CA ASP A 147 7.98 7.71 2.85
C ASP A 147 7.59 6.47 3.63
N TYR A 148 7.29 5.38 2.91
CA TYR A 148 7.13 4.04 3.44
C TYR A 148 8.22 3.10 2.93
N ILE A 149 8.77 2.31 3.83
CA ILE A 149 9.56 1.12 3.48
C ILE A 149 8.78 -0.07 4.02
N THR A 150 8.30 -0.94 3.14
CA THR A 150 7.44 -2.06 3.49
C THR A 150 7.99 -3.38 3.02
N VAL A 151 7.68 -4.43 3.78
CA VAL A 151 7.82 -5.83 3.39
C VAL A 151 6.43 -6.42 3.33
N GLY A 152 6.10 -7.09 2.24
CA GLY A 152 4.80 -7.72 2.03
C GLY A 152 4.92 -9.14 1.51
N TYR A 153 3.89 -9.94 1.78
CA TYR A 153 3.75 -11.26 1.18
C TYR A 153 2.39 -11.38 0.51
N ILE A 154 2.41 -11.64 -0.80
CA ILE A 154 1.23 -11.63 -1.67
C ILE A 154 0.99 -13.04 -2.21
N LEU A 155 -0.23 -13.53 -2.04
CA LEU A 155 -0.69 -14.82 -2.55
C LEU A 155 -1.58 -14.62 -3.77
N PRO A 156 -1.30 -15.26 -4.92
CA PRO A 156 -2.25 -15.37 -6.02
C PRO A 156 -3.33 -16.42 -5.72
N PHE A 157 -4.55 -16.13 -6.13
CA PHE A 157 -5.70 -17.04 -6.02
C PHE A 157 -6.21 -17.51 -7.38
#